data_ecb48ca7a9d4e40c6fae690eba8b5c1a
#
_entry.id   ecb48ca7a9d4e40c6fae690eba8b5c1a
#
_cell.length_a   1.000
_cell.length_b   1.000
_cell.length_c   1.000
_cell.angle_alpha   90.00
_cell.angle_beta   90.00
_cell.angle_gamma   90.00
#
_symmetry.space_group_name_H-M   'P 1'
#
loop_
_entity.id
_entity.type
_entity.pdbx_description
1 polymer ?
#
loop_
_entity_poly.entity_id
_entity_poly.type
_entity_poly.pdbx_seq_one_letter_code
_entity_poly.pdbx_strand_id
1 'polypeptide(L)'
;MTYEETKLSVIIVNYNVKYFLEQCLYSVRAAVTGMDAEVFVVDNNSTDGSVEYLRPKFPEVVFIENKDNPGFAKANNQAIRQCTGEYVLLLNPDTVVGEESLRSLCFPVSYAH
;
A
#
# COMPACT_ATOMS: atom_id res chain seq x y z
N MET A 1 -7.81 18.90 14.55
CA MET A 1 -7.16 18.33 13.36
C MET A 1 -8.21 17.77 12.42
N THR A 2 -8.13 18.13 11.16
CA THR A 2 -9.02 17.56 10.16
C THR A 2 -8.43 16.25 9.64
N TYR A 3 -9.26 15.43 9.01
CA TYR A 3 -8.77 14.15 8.48
C TYR A 3 -7.81 14.30 7.31
N GLU A 4 -7.83 15.45 6.62
CA GLU A 4 -6.89 15.72 5.53
C GLU A 4 -5.44 15.78 6.05
N GLU A 5 -5.26 16.02 7.33
CA GLU A 5 -3.94 16.07 7.94
C GLU A 5 -3.47 14.70 8.44
N THR A 6 -4.36 13.72 8.43
CA THR A 6 -4.03 12.36 8.89
C THR A 6 -3.25 11.65 7.80
N LYS A 7 -2.07 11.15 8.14
CA LYS A 7 -1.26 10.42 7.18
C LYS A 7 -1.48 8.93 7.29
N LEU A 8 -1.66 8.30 6.14
CA LEU A 8 -1.84 6.86 6.01
C LEU A 8 -0.65 6.25 5.28
N SER A 9 -0.11 5.18 5.82
CA SER A 9 0.89 4.37 5.13
C SER A 9 0.26 3.05 4.71
N VAL A 10 0.29 2.74 3.43
CA VAL A 10 -0.25 1.50 2.87
C VAL A 10 0.90 0.60 2.50
N ILE A 11 0.89 -0.65 2.94
CA ILE A 11 1.93 -1.62 2.65
C ILE A 11 1.32 -2.83 1.96
N ILE A 12 1.89 -3.20 0.82
CA ILE A 12 1.48 -4.35 0.04
C ILE A 12 2.70 -5.21 -0.20
N VAL A 13 2.61 -6.50 0.15
CA VAL A 13 3.68 -7.46 -0.14
C VAL A 13 3.32 -8.21 -1.41
N ASN A 14 4.21 -8.21 -2.38
CA ASN A 14 3.99 -8.84 -3.66
C ASN A 14 4.92 -10.03 -3.87
N TYR A 15 4.36 -11.12 -4.37
CA TYR A 15 5.13 -12.23 -4.90
C TYR A 15 4.38 -12.85 -6.07
N ASN A 16 4.86 -12.59 -7.30
CA ASN A 16 4.37 -13.20 -8.53
C ASN A 16 2.86 -13.03 -8.78
N VAL A 17 2.30 -11.87 -8.44
CA VAL A 17 0.88 -11.56 -8.71
C VAL A 17 0.75 -10.20 -9.39
N LYS A 18 1.53 -10.01 -10.44
CA LYS A 18 1.69 -8.74 -11.15
C LYS A 18 0.37 -8.05 -11.50
N TYR A 19 -0.56 -8.78 -12.09
CA TYR A 19 -1.81 -8.15 -12.56
C TYR A 19 -2.80 -7.91 -11.43
N PHE A 20 -2.81 -8.73 -10.41
CA PHE A 20 -3.59 -8.46 -9.21
C PHE A 20 -3.04 -7.23 -8.49
N LEU A 21 -1.72 -7.14 -8.37
CA LEU A 21 -1.08 -5.98 -7.77
C LEU A 21 -1.39 -4.70 -8.57
N GLU A 22 -1.40 -4.78 -9.88
CA GLU A 22 -1.75 -3.63 -10.71
C GLU A 22 -3.14 -3.12 -10.40
N GLN A 23 -4.13 -3.99 -10.34
CA GLN A 23 -5.49 -3.61 -10.00
C GLN A 23 -5.59 -3.03 -8.60
N CYS A 24 -4.88 -3.66 -7.65
CA CYS A 24 -4.81 -3.18 -6.28
C CYS A 24 -4.27 -1.75 -6.23
N LEU A 25 -3.16 -1.49 -6.91
CA LEU A 25 -2.53 -0.17 -6.91
C LEU A 25 -3.40 0.90 -7.54
N TYR A 26 -4.12 0.58 -8.63
CA TYR A 26 -5.06 1.54 -9.19
C TYR A 26 -6.19 1.85 -8.21
N SER A 27 -6.70 0.86 -7.50
CA SER A 27 -7.76 1.08 -6.53
C SER A 27 -7.27 1.90 -5.33
N VAL A 28 -6.05 1.65 -4.87
CA VAL A 28 -5.45 2.42 -3.78
C VAL A 28 -5.23 3.87 -4.21
N ARG A 29 -4.71 4.08 -5.42
CA ARG A 29 -4.48 5.43 -5.95
C ARG A 29 -5.78 6.24 -5.94
N ALA A 30 -6.87 5.63 -6.39
CA ALA A 30 -8.16 6.30 -6.38
C ALA A 30 -8.65 6.56 -4.95
N ALA A 31 -8.48 5.58 -4.07
CA ALA A 31 -9.00 5.66 -2.71
C ALA A 31 -8.27 6.69 -1.85
N VAL A 32 -6.98 6.95 -2.11
CA VAL A 32 -6.21 7.92 -1.32
C VAL A 32 -6.22 9.33 -1.90
N THR A 33 -6.95 9.56 -2.97
CA THR A 33 -7.06 10.89 -3.58
C THR A 33 -7.61 11.88 -2.53
N GLY A 34 -6.89 12.98 -2.33
CA GLY A 34 -7.24 13.98 -1.32
C GLY A 34 -6.78 13.63 0.09
N MET A 35 -6.10 12.52 0.27
CA MET A 35 -5.53 12.12 1.56
C MET A 35 -4.02 12.28 1.53
N ASP A 36 -3.42 12.51 2.69
CA ASP A 36 -1.97 12.43 2.84
C ASP A 36 -1.61 10.95 3.04
N ALA A 37 -1.10 10.32 1.98
CA ALA A 37 -0.83 8.89 2.01
C ALA A 37 0.47 8.57 1.30
N GLU A 38 1.13 7.54 1.77
CA GLU A 38 2.28 6.92 1.11
C GLU A 38 1.98 5.46 0.88
N VAL A 39 2.50 4.91 -0.21
CA VAL A 39 2.25 3.51 -0.57
C VAL A 39 3.58 2.81 -0.80
N PHE A 40 3.75 1.68 -0.13
CA PHE A 40 4.93 0.83 -0.25
C PHE A 40 4.52 -0.51 -0.85
N VAL A 41 5.31 -0.99 -1.80
CA VAL A 41 5.20 -2.37 -2.27
C VAL A 41 6.53 -3.05 -1.96
N VAL A 42 6.47 -4.11 -1.18
CA VAL A 42 7.64 -4.95 -0.91
C VAL A 42 7.57 -6.17 -1.83
N ASP A 43 8.51 -6.28 -2.74
CA ASP A 43 8.56 -7.38 -3.68
C ASP A 43 9.50 -8.47 -3.16
N ASN A 44 8.94 -9.65 -2.95
CA ASN A 44 9.66 -10.79 -2.39
C ASN A 44 10.32 -11.63 -3.48
N ASN A 45 11.11 -10.98 -4.33
CA ASN A 45 11.88 -11.62 -5.38
C ASN A 45 11.00 -12.28 -6.44
N SER A 46 10.03 -11.52 -6.94
CA SER A 46 9.15 -11.99 -8.01
C SER A 46 9.91 -12.25 -9.29
N THR A 47 9.48 -13.25 -10.03
CA THR A 47 10.06 -13.62 -11.33
C THR A 47 9.15 -13.30 -12.50
N ASP A 48 8.00 -12.67 -12.24
CA ASP A 48 7.00 -12.33 -13.25
C ASP A 48 7.18 -10.94 -13.87
N GLY A 49 8.25 -10.23 -13.50
CA GLY A 49 8.50 -8.87 -13.97
C GLY A 49 7.61 -7.81 -13.32
N SER A 50 7.06 -8.10 -12.14
CA SER A 50 6.14 -7.18 -11.45
C SER A 50 6.71 -5.78 -11.30
N VAL A 51 7.91 -5.67 -10.77
CA VAL A 51 8.49 -4.36 -10.42
C VAL A 51 8.81 -3.56 -11.67
N GLU A 52 9.45 -4.18 -12.67
CA GLU A 52 9.79 -3.50 -13.92
C GLU A 52 8.54 -3.01 -14.65
N TYR A 53 7.46 -3.78 -14.56
CA TYR A 53 6.20 -3.44 -15.21
C TYR A 53 5.46 -2.32 -14.47
N LEU A 54 5.45 -2.35 -13.14
CA LEU A 54 4.60 -1.46 -12.34
C LEU A 54 5.29 -0.17 -11.93
N ARG A 55 6.61 -0.18 -11.72
CA ARG A 55 7.31 1.02 -11.28
C ARG A 55 7.05 2.25 -12.16
N PRO A 56 7.15 2.16 -13.50
CA PRO A 56 6.88 3.34 -14.33
C PRO A 56 5.41 3.77 -14.31
N LYS A 57 4.49 2.86 -14.03
CA LYS A 57 3.06 3.19 -13.94
C LYS A 57 2.69 3.86 -12.64
N PHE A 58 3.46 3.62 -11.58
CA PHE A 58 3.18 4.11 -10.24
C PHE A 58 4.41 4.79 -9.63
N PRO A 59 4.80 5.96 -10.18
CA PRO A 59 6.01 6.65 -9.69
C PRO A 59 5.87 7.14 -8.25
N GLU A 60 4.65 7.25 -7.76
CA GLU A 60 4.38 7.65 -6.38
C GLU A 60 4.59 6.52 -5.38
N VAL A 61 4.67 5.27 -5.84
CA VAL A 61 4.82 4.10 -4.97
C VAL A 61 6.29 3.83 -4.70
N VAL A 62 6.61 3.55 -3.45
CA VAL A 62 7.96 3.14 -3.07
C VAL A 62 8.05 1.62 -3.18
N PHE A 63 8.91 1.15 -4.09
CA PHE A 63 9.14 -0.29 -4.27
C PHE A 63 10.39 -0.71 -3.52
N ILE A 64 10.25 -1.73 -2.67
CA ILE A 64 11.37 -2.35 -1.96
C ILE A 64 11.55 -3.74 -2.57
N GLU A 65 12.69 -3.97 -3.20
CA GLU A 65 12.96 -5.22 -3.90
C GLU A 65 13.86 -6.11 -3.06
N ASN A 66 13.32 -7.22 -2.59
CA ASN A 66 14.12 -8.23 -1.89
C ASN A 66 14.76 -9.18 -2.90
N LYS A 67 15.95 -9.65 -2.58
CA LYS A 67 16.67 -10.61 -3.41
C LYS A 67 16.33 -12.06 -3.06
N ASP A 68 15.46 -12.24 -2.09
CA ASP A 68 14.96 -13.53 -1.66
C ASP A 68 13.49 -13.33 -1.23
N ASN A 69 12.87 -14.39 -0.77
CA ASN A 69 11.52 -14.31 -0.23
C ASN A 69 11.57 -14.58 1.28
N PRO A 70 11.72 -13.53 2.09
CA PRO A 70 11.79 -13.70 3.55
C PRO A 70 10.45 -14.00 4.20
N GLY A 71 9.37 -14.05 3.41
CA GLY A 71 8.02 -14.25 3.91
C GLY A 71 7.27 -12.95 4.15
N PHE A 72 6.01 -13.10 4.46
CA PHE A 72 5.06 -11.99 4.56
C PHE A 72 5.39 -11.06 5.74
N ALA A 73 5.62 -11.62 6.92
CA ALA A 73 5.82 -10.82 8.13
C ALA A 73 7.09 -9.97 8.05
N LYS A 74 8.20 -10.56 7.58
CA LYS A 74 9.45 -9.82 7.45
C LYS A 74 9.35 -8.72 6.39
N ALA A 75 8.66 -8.99 5.29
CA ALA A 75 8.47 -8.01 4.23
C ALA A 75 7.64 -6.82 4.74
N ASN A 76 6.56 -7.09 5.45
CA ASN A 76 5.77 -6.02 6.05
C ASN A 76 6.62 -5.19 7.03
N ASN A 77 7.42 -5.83 7.85
CA ASN A 77 8.27 -5.13 8.82
C ASN A 77 9.31 -4.24 8.16
N GLN A 78 9.84 -4.64 7.00
CA GLN A 78 10.76 -3.78 6.25
C GLN A 78 10.12 -2.45 5.89
N ALA A 79 8.89 -2.48 5.39
CA ALA A 79 8.19 -1.26 5.03
C ALA A 79 7.74 -0.48 6.25
N ILE A 80 7.30 -1.17 7.31
CA ILE A 80 6.87 -0.51 8.54
C ILE A 80 7.96 0.39 9.10
N ARG A 81 9.22 -0.03 9.01
CA ARG A 81 10.35 0.78 9.49
C ARG A 81 10.53 2.07 8.72
N GLN A 82 10.01 2.15 7.50
CA GLN A 82 10.10 3.34 6.65
C GLN A 82 8.84 4.19 6.70
N CYS A 83 7.76 3.68 7.30
CA CYS A 83 6.48 4.37 7.34
C CYS A 83 6.54 5.61 8.22
N THR A 84 5.86 6.66 7.78
CA THR A 84 5.71 7.89 8.54
C THR A 84 4.26 8.20 8.86
N GLY A 85 3.34 7.35 8.46
CA GLY A 85 1.91 7.56 8.68
C GLY A 85 1.49 7.34 10.12
N GLU A 86 0.42 8.02 10.50
CA GLU A 86 -0.21 7.80 11.80
C GLU A 86 -0.95 6.45 11.81
N TYR A 87 -1.41 6.02 10.65
CA TYR A 87 -2.06 4.73 10.48
C TYR A 87 -1.28 3.93 9.45
N VAL A 88 -1.15 2.63 9.69
CA VAL A 88 -0.51 1.69 8.78
C VAL A 88 -1.53 0.64 8.37
N LEU A 89 -1.75 0.51 7.07
CA LEU A 89 -2.67 -0.48 6.51
C LEU A 89 -1.86 -1.54 5.77
N LEU A 90 -1.98 -2.78 6.20
CA LEU A 90 -1.40 -3.93 5.51
C LEU A 90 -2.46 -4.48 4.56
N LEU A 91 -2.16 -4.49 3.27
CA LEU A 91 -3.13 -4.83 2.25
C LEU A 91 -2.64 -6.00 1.41
N ASN A 92 -3.52 -6.96 1.15
CA ASN A 92 -3.20 -8.06 0.25
C ASN A 92 -3.18 -7.56 -1.20
N PRO A 93 -2.27 -8.07 -2.04
CA PRO A 93 -2.13 -7.57 -3.41
C PRO A 93 -3.32 -7.88 -4.31
N ASP A 94 -4.20 -8.79 -3.92
CA ASP A 94 -5.41 -9.10 -4.69
C ASP A 94 -6.64 -8.29 -4.23
N THR A 95 -6.44 -7.33 -3.35
CA THR A 95 -7.52 -6.50 -2.82
C THR A 95 -7.84 -5.35 -3.77
N VAL A 96 -9.13 -5.10 -3.98
CA VAL A 96 -9.61 -3.89 -4.64
C VAL A 96 -10.28 -3.03 -3.57
N VAL A 97 -9.73 -1.83 -3.36
CA VAL A 97 -10.17 -0.96 -2.28
C VAL A 97 -11.26 -0.02 -2.77
N GLY A 98 -12.34 0.11 -2.02
CA GLY A 98 -13.37 1.11 -2.32
C GLY A 98 -12.90 2.51 -1.92
N GLU A 99 -13.36 3.51 -2.66
CA GLU A 99 -12.89 4.90 -2.46
C GLU A 99 -13.16 5.41 -1.05
N GLU A 100 -14.25 4.99 -0.43
CA GLU A 100 -14.60 5.46 0.91
C GLU A 100 -14.00 4.61 2.03
N SER A 101 -13.48 3.43 1.71
CA SER A 101 -13.03 2.47 2.73
C SER A 101 -11.87 2.99 3.56
N LEU A 102 -10.89 3.61 2.91
CA LEU A 102 -9.70 4.08 3.60
C LEU A 102 -10.00 5.30 4.47
N ARG A 103 -10.90 6.15 4.03
CA ARG A 103 -11.33 7.29 4.84
C ARG A 103 -11.99 6.82 6.12
N SER A 104 -12.84 5.81 6.02
CA SER A 104 -13.52 5.23 7.18
C SER A 104 -12.55 4.65 8.18
N LEU A 105 -11.43 4.06 7.71
CA LEU A 105 -10.41 3.51 8.58
C LEU A 105 -9.61 4.60 9.29
N CYS A 106 -9.36 5.71 8.62
CA CYS A 106 -8.57 6.80 9.17
C CYS A 106 -9.33 7.68 10.13
N PHE A 107 -10.65 7.64 10.08
CA PHE A 107 -11.49 8.42 10.98
C PHE A 107 -12.00 7.55 12.09
N PRO A 108 -11.75 7.91 13.34
CA PRO A 108 -12.40 7.21 14.42
C PRO A 108 -13.90 7.33 14.27
N VAL A 109 -14.56 6.22 14.39
CA VAL A 109 -16.02 6.16 14.35
C VAL A 109 -16.64 7.03 15.46
N SER A 110 -15.85 7.31 16.47
CA SER A 110 -16.30 8.11 17.59
C SER A 110 -16.86 9.46 17.19
N TYR A 111 -16.48 9.99 16.04
CA TYR A 111 -17.10 11.22 15.64
C TYR A 111 -18.49 11.05 15.13
N ALA A 112 -18.88 9.87 14.80
CA ALA A 112 -20.20 9.62 14.28
C ALA A 112 -21.26 9.72 15.35
N HIS A 113 -20.86 9.85 16.58
CA HIS A 113 -21.81 9.99 17.66
C HIS A 113 -22.52 11.31 17.69
#